data_62d0bc8cb34310a118ff3ecb8111b912
#
_entry.id   62d0bc8cb34310a118ff3ecb8111b912
#
_cell.length_a   1.000
_cell.length_b   1.000
_cell.length_c   1.000
_cell.angle_alpha   90.00
_cell.angle_beta   90.00
_cell.angle_gamma   90.00
#
_symmetry.space_group_name_H-M   'P 1'
#
loop_
_entity.id
_entity.type
_entity.pdbx_description
1 polymer ?
#
loop_
_entity_poly.entity_id
_entity_poly.type
_entity_poly.pdbx_seq_one_letter_code
_entity_poly.pdbx_strand_id
1 'polypeptide(L)'
;MNSTRRVAVAALSATALALTAACGSGGTGGNGGDLTIGLAVSTLNNPYFVELKQGAEEAAAELGVKLTVVDAQNDATNQVNQVQTFTTQGVKAIIINPVDSKQAAPAAKAAENANIPLVAVDRSIDEGKVASEVASDNVQGGSLAAIELGRATTGEVVHLQGIPGASASRDRGQGFEQGLNSGGIKVVASQPADFDRAKGLDVMTNLLQANSAIKGVFADNDEMALGAIKALGDRAGKEVMVVGFDGTPDGLKAVEDGTMVATVAQQPKVLGRKAVEQAVKAARGETVQQVVDVEVKVVTKQNLAEFKK
;
A
#
# COMPACT_ATOMS: atom_id res chain seq x y z
N MET A 1 -18.87 19.22 -96.05
CA MET A 1 -20.13 20.02 -96.26
C MET A 1 -20.54 20.67 -94.95
N ASN A 2 -20.51 21.98 -94.96
CA ASN A 2 -21.23 22.92 -94.16
C ASN A 2 -21.08 22.90 -92.61
N SER A 3 -20.41 23.83 -92.11
CA SER A 3 -20.63 25.29 -91.89
C SER A 3 -21.41 25.51 -90.60
N THR A 4 -20.88 26.25 -89.78
CA THR A 4 -20.86 27.66 -89.40
C THR A 4 -21.44 27.88 -87.99
N ARG A 5 -20.84 28.62 -87.26
CA ARG A 5 -20.74 29.99 -86.78
C ARG A 5 -21.10 30.18 -85.31
N ARG A 6 -20.13 30.69 -84.60
CA ARG A 6 -20.16 32.01 -83.87
C ARG A 6 -21.34 32.16 -82.91
N VAL A 7 -21.07 32.57 -81.65
CA VAL A 7 -20.76 33.92 -81.19
C VAL A 7 -20.40 33.93 -79.74
N ALA A 8 -19.44 34.77 -79.36
CA ALA A 8 -19.01 35.09 -78.02
C ALA A 8 -20.03 36.04 -77.35
N VAL A 9 -20.22 35.96 -76.06
CA VAL A 9 -20.52 37.11 -75.18
C VAL A 9 -19.83 36.96 -73.85
N ALA A 10 -19.00 37.93 -73.53
CA ALA A 10 -18.41 38.15 -72.25
C ALA A 10 -19.42 38.83 -71.28
N ALA A 11 -19.43 38.47 -70.05
CA ALA A 11 -19.88 39.32 -68.94
C ALA A 11 -19.13 39.09 -67.68
N LEU A 12 -18.42 40.10 -67.26
CA LEU A 12 -17.84 40.28 -65.92
C LEU A 12 -18.92 40.20 -64.85
N SER A 13 -18.59 39.65 -63.66
CA SER A 13 -18.85 40.32 -62.39
C SER A 13 -18.41 39.49 -61.17
N ALA A 14 -17.51 40.07 -60.44
CA ALA A 14 -17.54 40.34 -59.01
C ALA A 14 -17.30 39.18 -58.03
N THR A 15 -16.08 39.16 -57.62
CA THR A 15 -15.55 39.04 -56.25
C THR A 15 -16.56 38.92 -55.12
N ALA A 16 -16.43 37.81 -54.33
CA ALA A 16 -16.74 37.80 -52.92
C ALA A 16 -15.74 36.84 -52.21
N LEU A 17 -14.62 37.37 -51.69
CA LEU A 17 -13.81 36.71 -50.69
C LEU A 17 -14.64 36.62 -49.39
N ALA A 18 -15.06 35.42 -49.02
CA ALA A 18 -15.51 35.10 -47.66
C ALA A 18 -14.33 34.47 -46.90
N LEU A 19 -13.60 35.30 -46.11
CA LEU A 19 -12.73 34.83 -45.08
C LEU A 19 -13.59 34.17 -43.98
N THR A 20 -13.65 32.85 -43.95
CA THR A 20 -14.06 32.13 -42.76
C THR A 20 -12.83 31.99 -41.87
N ALA A 21 -12.76 32.90 -40.88
CA ALA A 21 -11.86 32.71 -39.74
C ALA A 21 -12.37 31.50 -38.93
N ALA A 22 -11.78 30.34 -39.17
CA ALA A 22 -11.92 29.19 -38.27
C ALA A 22 -11.13 29.51 -37.01
N CYS A 23 -11.80 30.02 -35.99
CA CYS A 23 -11.30 30.00 -34.63
C CYS A 23 -11.17 28.55 -34.23
N GLY A 24 -9.99 27.98 -34.43
CA GLY A 24 -9.56 26.75 -33.79
C GLY A 24 -9.38 27.03 -32.28
N SER A 25 -10.47 26.87 -31.50
CA SER A 25 -10.32 26.70 -30.08
C SER A 25 -9.63 25.34 -29.85
N GLY A 26 -8.31 25.41 -29.73
CA GLY A 26 -7.51 24.31 -29.22
C GLY A 26 -7.91 24.05 -27.76
N GLY A 27 -8.97 23.29 -27.57
CA GLY A 27 -9.28 22.67 -26.31
C GLY A 27 -8.24 21.56 -26.09
N THR A 28 -7.23 21.84 -25.30
CA THR A 28 -6.41 20.82 -24.64
C THR A 28 -7.28 20.13 -23.59
N GLY A 29 -8.32 19.44 -24.03
CA GLY A 29 -9.03 18.45 -23.25
C GLY A 29 -8.17 17.19 -23.26
N GLY A 30 -7.28 17.04 -22.28
CA GLY A 30 -6.62 15.78 -22.04
C GLY A 30 -7.72 14.71 -21.86
N ASN A 31 -7.69 13.71 -22.73
CA ASN A 31 -8.53 12.52 -22.64
C ASN A 31 -8.23 11.78 -21.31
N GLY A 32 -8.83 12.22 -20.19
CA GLY A 32 -8.74 11.51 -18.90
C GLY A 32 -9.48 10.18 -18.90
N GLY A 33 -10.37 9.93 -19.87
CA GLY A 33 -11.26 8.77 -19.88
C GLY A 33 -10.66 7.45 -20.30
N ASP A 34 -9.46 7.42 -20.88
CA ASP A 34 -8.84 6.18 -21.38
C ASP A 34 -7.68 5.65 -20.54
N LEU A 35 -7.32 6.34 -19.44
CA LEU A 35 -6.22 5.92 -18.60
C LEU A 35 -6.69 4.86 -17.59
N THR A 36 -6.36 3.59 -17.87
CA THR A 36 -6.64 2.49 -16.95
C THR A 36 -5.38 2.11 -16.18
N ILE A 37 -5.50 1.98 -14.86
CA ILE A 37 -4.45 1.56 -13.93
C ILE A 37 -4.88 0.23 -13.30
N GLY A 38 -3.96 -0.73 -13.22
CA GLY A 38 -4.16 -1.97 -12.47
C GLY A 38 -3.60 -1.84 -11.06
N LEU A 39 -4.33 -2.34 -10.06
CA LEU A 39 -3.85 -2.48 -8.67
C LEU A 39 -3.94 -3.94 -8.25
N ALA A 40 -2.79 -4.58 -8.01
CA ALA A 40 -2.70 -5.94 -7.49
C ALA A 40 -2.34 -5.87 -5.99
N VAL A 41 -3.32 -6.10 -5.13
CA VAL A 41 -3.11 -6.14 -3.67
C VAL A 41 -2.74 -7.55 -3.20
N SER A 42 -1.98 -7.65 -2.12
CA SER A 42 -1.60 -8.94 -1.54
C SER A 42 -2.81 -9.71 -1.02
N THR A 43 -3.73 -9.03 -0.34
CA THR A 43 -5.00 -9.60 0.13
C THR A 43 -6.01 -8.52 0.48
N LEU A 44 -7.30 -8.83 0.41
CA LEU A 44 -8.38 -8.01 0.95
C LEU A 44 -8.99 -8.61 2.23
N ASN A 45 -8.41 -9.69 2.77
CA ASN A 45 -8.84 -10.27 4.04
C ASN A 45 -8.36 -9.47 5.25
N ASN A 46 -7.37 -8.58 5.08
CA ASN A 46 -6.91 -7.66 6.11
C ASN A 46 -7.57 -6.28 5.91
N PRO A 47 -8.23 -5.71 6.93
CA PRO A 47 -8.91 -4.41 6.85
C PRO A 47 -7.97 -3.25 6.44
N TYR A 48 -6.69 -3.34 6.76
CA TYR A 48 -5.67 -2.39 6.32
C TYR A 48 -5.66 -2.21 4.79
N PHE A 49 -5.66 -3.31 4.03
CA PHE A 49 -5.65 -3.24 2.56
C PHE A 49 -7.00 -2.85 1.96
N VAL A 50 -8.11 -3.06 2.70
CA VAL A 50 -9.42 -2.52 2.31
C VAL A 50 -9.38 -0.99 2.34
N GLU A 51 -8.79 -0.39 3.37
CA GLU A 51 -8.63 1.07 3.45
C GLU A 51 -7.63 1.61 2.42
N LEU A 52 -6.51 0.91 2.16
CA LEU A 52 -5.57 1.28 1.10
C LEU A 52 -6.28 1.30 -0.27
N LYS A 53 -7.03 0.24 -0.58
CA LYS A 53 -7.86 0.16 -1.79
C LYS A 53 -8.84 1.33 -1.88
N GLN A 54 -9.54 1.65 -0.79
CA GLN A 54 -10.47 2.77 -0.75
C GLN A 54 -9.78 4.10 -1.09
N GLY A 55 -8.62 4.38 -0.49
CA GLY A 55 -7.84 5.59 -0.81
C GLY A 55 -7.37 5.65 -2.26
N ALA A 56 -7.04 4.49 -2.84
CA ALA A 56 -6.70 4.38 -4.26
C ALA A 56 -7.92 4.63 -5.17
N GLU A 57 -9.08 4.09 -4.84
CA GLU A 57 -10.33 4.28 -5.59
C GLU A 57 -10.80 5.74 -5.56
N GLU A 58 -10.72 6.39 -4.38
CA GLU A 58 -11.03 7.82 -4.21
C GLU A 58 -10.11 8.69 -5.08
N ALA A 59 -8.81 8.43 -5.06
CA ALA A 59 -7.84 9.17 -5.88
C ALA A 59 -8.06 8.94 -7.38
N ALA A 60 -8.35 7.71 -7.79
CA ALA A 60 -8.63 7.38 -9.18
C ALA A 60 -9.88 8.14 -9.70
N ALA A 61 -10.94 8.21 -8.89
CA ALA A 61 -12.15 8.94 -9.22
C ALA A 61 -11.88 10.45 -9.35
N GLU A 62 -11.14 11.05 -8.42
CA GLU A 62 -10.77 12.47 -8.45
C GLU A 62 -9.90 12.82 -9.67
N LEU A 63 -8.99 11.93 -10.07
CA LEU A 63 -8.09 12.10 -11.22
C LEU A 63 -8.73 11.74 -12.56
N GLY A 64 -9.96 11.23 -12.55
CA GLY A 64 -10.71 10.82 -13.75
C GLY A 64 -10.07 9.63 -14.47
N VAL A 65 -9.48 8.69 -13.73
CA VAL A 65 -8.83 7.48 -14.27
C VAL A 65 -9.58 6.23 -13.84
N LYS A 66 -9.53 5.19 -14.66
CA LYS A 66 -10.12 3.88 -14.31
C LYS A 66 -9.12 3.07 -13.49
N LEU A 67 -9.54 2.59 -12.32
CA LEU A 67 -8.78 1.67 -11.49
C LEU A 67 -9.41 0.27 -11.56
N THR A 68 -8.58 -0.74 -11.83
CA THR A 68 -8.97 -2.16 -11.75
C THR A 68 -8.20 -2.80 -10.63
N VAL A 69 -8.91 -3.31 -9.62
CA VAL A 69 -8.30 -3.93 -8.43
C VAL A 69 -8.45 -5.44 -8.49
N VAL A 70 -7.38 -6.16 -8.18
CA VAL A 70 -7.36 -7.62 -8.05
C VAL A 70 -6.73 -8.02 -6.71
N ASP A 71 -7.24 -9.11 -6.15
CA ASP A 71 -6.80 -9.68 -4.86
C ASP A 71 -5.96 -10.93 -5.12
N ALA A 72 -4.72 -10.94 -4.68
CA ALA A 72 -3.82 -12.09 -4.82
C ALA A 72 -4.08 -13.19 -3.78
N GLN A 73 -4.87 -12.91 -2.74
CA GLN A 73 -5.20 -13.84 -1.66
C GLN A 73 -3.97 -14.43 -0.96
N ASN A 74 -2.93 -13.59 -0.79
CA ASN A 74 -1.62 -13.96 -0.24
C ASN A 74 -0.88 -15.06 -1.05
N ASP A 75 -1.22 -15.23 -2.34
CA ASP A 75 -0.51 -16.11 -3.25
C ASP A 75 0.37 -15.29 -4.22
N ALA A 76 1.70 -15.39 -4.03
CA ALA A 76 2.66 -14.66 -4.85
C ALA A 76 2.64 -15.08 -6.32
N THR A 77 2.36 -16.35 -6.61
CA THR A 77 2.24 -16.87 -8.00
C THR A 77 0.99 -16.29 -8.66
N ASN A 78 -0.14 -16.28 -7.95
CA ASN A 78 -1.36 -15.65 -8.44
C ASN A 78 -1.14 -14.16 -8.73
N GLN A 79 -0.42 -13.44 -7.84
CA GLN A 79 -0.10 -12.03 -8.04
C GLN A 79 0.72 -11.77 -9.31
N VAL A 80 1.73 -12.60 -9.58
CA VAL A 80 2.52 -12.52 -10.84
C VAL A 80 1.62 -12.70 -12.05
N ASN A 81 0.71 -13.69 -12.05
CA ASN A 81 -0.23 -13.94 -13.14
C ASN A 81 -1.20 -12.76 -13.33
N GLN A 82 -1.64 -12.13 -12.25
CA GLN A 82 -2.50 -10.95 -12.29
C GLN A 82 -1.79 -9.76 -12.93
N VAL A 83 -0.52 -9.51 -12.60
CA VAL A 83 0.29 -8.47 -13.24
C VAL A 83 0.50 -8.77 -14.72
N GLN A 84 0.80 -10.01 -15.10
CA GLN A 84 0.87 -10.42 -16.52
C GLN A 84 -0.46 -10.19 -17.26
N THR A 85 -1.59 -10.44 -16.60
CA THR A 85 -2.90 -10.15 -17.16
C THR A 85 -3.07 -8.65 -17.39
N PHE A 86 -2.68 -7.79 -16.47
CA PHE A 86 -2.69 -6.34 -16.65
C PHE A 86 -1.83 -5.90 -17.85
N THR A 87 -0.64 -6.51 -18.02
CA THR A 87 0.21 -6.19 -19.19
C THR A 87 -0.48 -6.56 -20.50
N THR A 88 -1.16 -7.70 -20.55
CA THR A 88 -1.92 -8.16 -21.73
C THR A 88 -3.13 -7.26 -22.02
N GLN A 89 -3.80 -6.77 -20.99
CA GLN A 89 -4.92 -5.82 -21.11
C GLN A 89 -4.47 -4.41 -21.53
N GLY A 90 -3.17 -4.13 -21.51
CA GLY A 90 -2.61 -2.86 -21.95
C GLY A 90 -2.94 -1.69 -21.02
N VAL A 91 -3.02 -1.95 -19.68
CA VAL A 91 -3.14 -0.88 -18.70
C VAL A 91 -1.98 0.10 -18.83
N LYS A 92 -2.15 1.34 -18.42
CA LYS A 92 -1.14 2.39 -18.62
C LYS A 92 -0.14 2.51 -17.47
N ALA A 93 -0.48 1.98 -16.30
CA ALA A 93 0.41 1.78 -15.17
C ALA A 93 -0.10 0.63 -14.31
N ILE A 94 0.80 0.03 -13.53
CA ILE A 94 0.46 -1.03 -12.57
C ILE A 94 0.93 -0.57 -11.19
N ILE A 95 0.06 -0.76 -10.20
CA ILE A 95 0.39 -0.63 -8.78
C ILE A 95 0.39 -2.05 -8.21
N ILE A 96 1.40 -2.39 -7.44
CA ILE A 96 1.50 -3.68 -6.77
C ILE A 96 1.79 -3.47 -5.28
N ASN A 97 1.04 -4.16 -4.43
CA ASN A 97 1.40 -4.40 -3.03
C ASN A 97 1.91 -5.84 -2.94
N PRO A 98 3.23 -6.08 -2.94
CA PRO A 98 3.77 -7.43 -3.06
C PRO A 98 3.35 -8.36 -1.93
N VAL A 99 2.94 -9.58 -2.25
CA VAL A 99 2.80 -10.67 -1.24
C VAL A 99 4.17 -10.96 -0.63
N ASP A 100 5.19 -11.08 -1.49
CA ASP A 100 6.57 -11.35 -1.15
C ASP A 100 7.47 -10.48 -2.05
N SER A 101 8.38 -9.75 -1.44
CA SER A 101 9.22 -8.75 -2.12
C SER A 101 10.16 -9.38 -3.16
N LYS A 102 10.67 -10.59 -2.90
CA LYS A 102 11.56 -11.31 -3.81
C LYS A 102 10.78 -12.02 -4.92
N GLN A 103 9.66 -12.68 -4.56
CA GLN A 103 8.83 -13.40 -5.52
C GLN A 103 8.06 -12.45 -6.46
N ALA A 104 8.00 -11.16 -6.17
CA ALA A 104 7.44 -10.14 -7.06
C ALA A 104 8.35 -9.76 -8.24
N ALA A 105 9.62 -10.17 -8.26
CA ALA A 105 10.56 -9.85 -9.34
C ALA A 105 10.04 -10.24 -10.76
N PRO A 106 9.41 -11.40 -10.99
CA PRO A 106 8.82 -11.74 -12.29
C PRO A 106 7.69 -10.79 -12.69
N ALA A 107 6.90 -10.26 -11.73
CA ALA A 107 5.87 -9.26 -12.02
C ALA A 107 6.49 -7.92 -12.48
N ALA A 108 7.56 -7.47 -11.81
CA ALA A 108 8.31 -6.28 -12.23
C ALA A 108 8.90 -6.47 -13.63
N LYS A 109 9.45 -7.65 -13.92
CA LYS A 109 9.99 -7.95 -15.25
C LYS A 109 8.92 -7.99 -16.33
N ALA A 110 7.73 -8.51 -16.03
CA ALA A 110 6.60 -8.53 -16.97
C ALA A 110 6.15 -7.08 -17.31
N ALA A 111 6.04 -6.21 -16.32
CA ALA A 111 5.70 -4.80 -16.52
C ALA A 111 6.80 -4.08 -17.35
N GLU A 112 8.08 -4.29 -17.02
CA GLU A 112 9.21 -3.73 -17.78
C GLU A 112 9.21 -4.16 -19.25
N ASN A 113 9.03 -5.45 -19.52
CA ASN A 113 9.00 -5.98 -20.90
C ASN A 113 7.82 -5.42 -21.72
N ALA A 114 6.72 -5.08 -21.06
CA ALA A 114 5.57 -4.42 -21.67
C ALA A 114 5.71 -2.89 -21.76
N ASN A 115 6.80 -2.31 -21.27
CA ASN A 115 7.01 -0.86 -21.12
C ASN A 115 5.88 -0.18 -20.32
N ILE A 116 5.34 -0.86 -19.31
CA ILE A 116 4.32 -0.33 -18.41
C ILE A 116 4.99 0.05 -17.09
N PRO A 117 4.88 1.30 -16.63
CA PRO A 117 5.44 1.71 -15.34
C PRO A 117 4.79 0.96 -14.18
N LEU A 118 5.64 0.49 -13.25
CA LEU A 118 5.23 -0.22 -12.04
C LEU A 118 5.49 0.65 -10.82
N VAL A 119 4.49 0.79 -9.96
CA VAL A 119 4.58 1.46 -8.65
C VAL A 119 4.41 0.42 -7.56
N ALA A 120 5.37 0.31 -6.64
CA ALA A 120 5.24 -0.50 -5.45
C ALA A 120 4.53 0.30 -4.35
N VAL A 121 3.60 -0.31 -3.62
CA VAL A 121 2.91 0.32 -2.49
C VAL A 121 2.97 -0.55 -1.26
N ASP A 122 3.21 0.07 -0.08
CA ASP A 122 3.28 -0.55 1.25
C ASP A 122 4.49 -1.49 1.45
N ARG A 123 4.88 -2.22 0.43
CA ARG A 123 6.02 -3.14 0.41
C ARG A 123 6.87 -2.93 -0.83
N SER A 124 8.19 -3.05 -0.69
CA SER A 124 9.14 -2.96 -1.80
C SER A 124 9.21 -4.25 -2.62
N ILE A 125 9.81 -4.14 -3.80
CA ILE A 125 10.24 -5.28 -4.61
C ILE A 125 11.76 -5.34 -4.54
N ASP A 126 12.31 -6.51 -4.17
CA ASP A 126 13.76 -6.65 -3.96
C ASP A 126 14.54 -6.57 -5.28
N GLU A 127 13.96 -7.04 -6.40
CA GLU A 127 14.61 -7.05 -7.71
C GLU A 127 13.65 -6.64 -8.83
N GLY A 128 14.12 -5.78 -9.74
CA GLY A 128 13.36 -5.30 -10.89
C GLY A 128 13.20 -3.80 -10.93
N LYS A 129 12.64 -3.29 -12.04
CA LYS A 129 12.47 -1.85 -12.23
C LYS A 129 11.14 -1.39 -11.65
N VAL A 130 11.22 -0.47 -10.72
CA VAL A 130 10.07 0.21 -10.10
C VAL A 130 10.17 1.71 -10.39
N ALA A 131 9.09 2.31 -10.86
CA ALA A 131 9.03 3.74 -11.16
C ALA A 131 8.97 4.59 -9.88
N SER A 132 8.23 4.09 -8.88
CA SER A 132 8.07 4.74 -7.58
C SER A 132 7.75 3.70 -6.52
N GLU A 133 8.24 3.90 -5.30
CA GLU A 133 7.87 3.16 -4.11
C GLU A 133 7.16 4.10 -3.14
N VAL A 134 5.98 3.69 -2.65
CA VAL A 134 5.17 4.45 -1.69
C VAL A 134 4.98 3.57 -0.46
N ALA A 135 5.67 3.87 0.63
CA ALA A 135 5.65 3.04 1.83
C ALA A 135 5.61 3.87 3.11
N SER A 136 5.22 3.23 4.21
CA SER A 136 5.42 3.76 5.56
C SER A 136 6.88 3.59 5.99
N ASP A 137 7.36 4.47 6.87
CA ASP A 137 8.66 4.27 7.52
C ASP A 137 8.59 3.12 8.54
N ASN A 138 8.71 1.89 8.01
CA ASN A 138 8.59 0.66 8.78
C ASN A 138 9.72 0.47 9.79
N VAL A 139 10.94 0.93 9.48
CA VAL A 139 12.09 0.85 10.40
C VAL A 139 11.86 1.78 11.60
N GLN A 140 11.47 3.04 11.34
CA GLN A 140 11.11 3.96 12.41
C GLN A 140 9.94 3.40 13.24
N GLY A 141 8.92 2.85 12.58
CA GLY A 141 7.75 2.29 13.25
C GLY A 141 8.08 1.13 14.17
N GLY A 142 8.95 0.20 13.72
CA GLY A 142 9.45 -0.90 14.56
C GLY A 142 10.23 -0.39 15.79
N SER A 143 11.08 0.62 15.61
CA SER A 143 11.80 1.26 16.71
C SER A 143 10.87 1.92 17.73
N LEU A 144 9.83 2.62 17.25
CA LEU A 144 8.79 3.20 18.10
C LEU A 144 8.04 2.12 18.90
N ALA A 145 7.72 0.99 18.27
CA ALA A 145 7.07 -0.14 18.95
C ALA A 145 7.93 -0.70 20.08
N ALA A 146 9.25 -0.85 19.86
CA ALA A 146 10.19 -1.30 20.91
C ALA A 146 10.25 -0.33 22.09
N ILE A 147 10.29 0.97 21.79
CA ILE A 147 10.31 2.03 22.84
C ILE A 147 9.03 1.97 23.67
N GLU A 148 7.85 1.87 23.06
CA GLU A 148 6.58 1.80 23.78
C GLU A 148 6.46 0.50 24.59
N LEU A 149 6.90 -0.63 24.06
CA LEU A 149 6.91 -1.88 24.80
C LEU A 149 7.85 -1.80 26.01
N GLY A 150 9.05 -1.23 25.82
CA GLY A 150 10.03 -1.04 26.89
C GLY A 150 9.62 -0.03 27.97
N ARG A 151 8.72 0.92 27.61
CA ARG A 151 8.07 1.82 28.61
C ARG A 151 7.02 1.09 29.42
N ALA A 152 6.32 0.14 28.80
CA ALA A 152 5.20 -0.56 29.42
C ALA A 152 5.64 -1.76 30.28
N THR A 153 6.78 -2.41 29.96
CA THR A 153 7.26 -3.58 30.66
C THR A 153 8.77 -3.71 30.61
N THR A 154 9.31 -4.66 31.37
CA THR A 154 10.70 -5.09 31.35
C THR A 154 10.77 -6.62 31.34
N GLY A 155 11.90 -7.19 30.95
CA GLY A 155 12.12 -8.64 30.95
C GLY A 155 11.88 -9.29 29.59
N GLU A 156 11.37 -10.52 29.59
CA GLU A 156 11.25 -11.33 28.39
C GLU A 156 10.06 -10.95 27.52
N VAL A 157 10.32 -10.69 26.24
CA VAL A 157 9.29 -10.35 25.25
C VAL A 157 9.41 -11.25 24.02
N VAL A 158 8.35 -11.35 23.26
CA VAL A 158 8.31 -12.09 22.00
C VAL A 158 7.93 -11.18 20.85
N HIS A 159 8.37 -11.52 19.64
CA HIS A 159 8.05 -10.83 18.41
C HIS A 159 7.27 -11.75 17.48
N LEU A 160 6.02 -11.39 17.17
CA LEU A 160 5.20 -12.02 16.15
C LEU A 160 5.45 -11.33 14.82
N GLN A 161 6.15 -12.02 13.93
CA GLN A 161 6.57 -11.51 12.64
C GLN A 161 5.46 -11.67 11.60
N GLY A 162 5.39 -10.76 10.65
CA GLY A 162 4.56 -10.92 9.47
C GLY A 162 5.09 -12.00 8.52
N ILE A 163 4.76 -11.86 7.22
CA ILE A 163 5.29 -12.74 6.17
C ILE A 163 6.80 -12.50 6.04
N PRO A 164 7.67 -13.50 6.20
CA PRO A 164 9.12 -13.30 6.19
C PRO A 164 9.67 -12.71 4.88
N GLY A 165 9.01 -12.99 3.75
CA GLY A 165 9.36 -12.44 2.45
C GLY A 165 8.88 -11.00 2.21
N ALA A 166 8.02 -10.44 3.06
CA ALA A 166 7.54 -9.07 2.92
C ALA A 166 8.54 -8.06 3.53
N SER A 167 8.92 -7.03 2.78
CA SER A 167 9.82 -5.97 3.26
C SER A 167 9.30 -5.33 4.54
N ALA A 168 8.01 -5.02 4.63
CA ALA A 168 7.41 -4.40 5.80
C ALA A 168 7.66 -5.20 7.10
N SER A 169 7.59 -6.55 7.06
CA SER A 169 7.92 -7.37 8.24
C SER A 169 9.40 -7.31 8.59
N ARG A 170 10.28 -7.40 7.59
CA ARG A 170 11.73 -7.31 7.81
C ARG A 170 12.12 -5.96 8.41
N ASP A 171 11.58 -4.88 7.88
CA ASP A 171 11.90 -3.52 8.29
C ASP A 171 11.36 -3.20 9.68
N ARG A 172 10.13 -3.65 10.02
CA ARG A 172 9.57 -3.54 11.38
C ARG A 172 10.41 -4.34 12.38
N GLY A 173 10.82 -5.57 12.03
CA GLY A 173 11.72 -6.37 12.84
C GLY A 173 13.08 -5.72 13.06
N GLN A 174 13.71 -5.19 11.99
CA GLN A 174 14.96 -4.44 12.07
C GLN A 174 14.83 -3.21 12.99
N GLY A 175 13.77 -2.42 12.81
CA GLY A 175 13.51 -1.26 13.65
C GLY A 175 13.27 -1.65 15.12
N PHE A 176 12.53 -2.72 15.34
CA PHE A 176 12.28 -3.23 16.68
C PHE A 176 13.58 -3.62 17.40
N GLU A 177 14.47 -4.35 16.71
CA GLU A 177 15.79 -4.68 17.25
C GLU A 177 16.63 -3.45 17.58
N GLN A 178 16.62 -2.43 16.71
CA GLN A 178 17.32 -1.16 16.96
C GLN A 178 16.77 -0.41 18.18
N GLY A 179 15.46 -0.49 18.43
CA GLY A 179 14.79 0.18 19.55
C GLY A 179 14.98 -0.52 20.90
N LEU A 180 15.42 -1.80 20.94
CA LEU A 180 15.57 -2.58 22.18
C LEU A 180 16.55 -1.97 23.19
N ASN A 181 17.55 -1.23 22.72
CA ASN A 181 18.58 -0.64 23.60
C ASN A 181 18.02 0.39 24.60
N SER A 182 16.75 0.75 24.49
CA SER A 182 16.12 1.84 25.26
C SER A 182 15.31 1.36 26.46
N GLY A 183 15.01 0.04 26.64
CA GLY A 183 13.89 -0.33 27.48
C GLY A 183 14.04 -1.48 28.47
N GLY A 184 15.18 -2.15 28.60
CA GLY A 184 15.32 -3.29 29.54
C GLY A 184 14.46 -4.53 29.18
N ILE A 185 13.95 -4.60 27.96
CA ILE A 185 13.28 -5.78 27.39
C ILE A 185 14.28 -6.65 26.64
N LYS A 186 14.03 -7.98 26.63
CA LYS A 186 14.84 -8.97 25.94
C LYS A 186 13.94 -9.85 25.07
N VAL A 187 14.18 -9.87 23.77
CA VAL A 187 13.49 -10.79 22.84
C VAL A 187 14.00 -12.22 23.08
N VAL A 188 13.11 -13.11 23.45
CA VAL A 188 13.39 -14.54 23.69
C VAL A 188 12.90 -15.45 22.58
N ALA A 189 11.98 -14.97 21.75
CA ALA A 189 11.55 -15.66 20.54
C ALA A 189 10.99 -14.68 19.51
N SER A 190 11.27 -14.97 18.24
CA SER A 190 10.64 -14.32 17.08
C SER A 190 10.04 -15.42 16.20
N GLN A 191 8.74 -15.33 15.88
CA GLN A 191 8.02 -16.37 15.17
C GLN A 191 7.10 -15.74 14.09
N PRO A 192 7.13 -16.25 12.83
CA PRO A 192 6.18 -15.82 11.81
C PRO A 192 4.75 -16.20 12.19
N ALA A 193 3.85 -15.23 12.04
CA ALA A 193 2.39 -15.41 12.11
C ALA A 193 1.69 -14.74 10.91
N ASP A 194 2.47 -14.41 9.85
CA ASP A 194 2.07 -14.10 8.48
C ASP A 194 1.02 -12.99 8.34
N PHE A 195 1.01 -12.01 9.26
CA PHE A 195 0.01 -10.93 9.35
C PHE A 195 -1.44 -11.44 9.58
N ASP A 196 -1.60 -12.67 10.07
CA ASP A 196 -2.89 -13.35 10.22
C ASP A 196 -3.30 -13.49 11.70
N ARG A 197 -4.58 -13.16 12.00
CA ARG A 197 -5.12 -13.16 13.37
C ARG A 197 -5.14 -14.57 13.98
N ALA A 198 -5.54 -15.59 13.19
CA ALA A 198 -5.61 -16.95 13.67
C ALA A 198 -4.21 -17.52 13.93
N LYS A 199 -3.27 -17.28 13.02
CA LYS A 199 -1.87 -17.65 13.23
C LYS A 199 -1.25 -16.92 14.43
N GLY A 200 -1.58 -15.62 14.62
CA GLY A 200 -1.18 -14.88 15.81
C GLY A 200 -1.64 -15.54 17.12
N LEU A 201 -2.89 -16.01 17.15
CA LEU A 201 -3.44 -16.78 18.27
C LEU A 201 -2.65 -18.08 18.48
N ASP A 202 -2.44 -18.87 17.43
CA ASP A 202 -1.81 -20.19 17.52
C ASP A 202 -0.34 -20.06 17.93
N VAL A 203 0.41 -19.15 17.31
CA VAL A 203 1.83 -18.91 17.63
C VAL A 203 1.97 -18.41 19.07
N MET A 204 1.15 -17.46 19.51
CA MET A 204 1.21 -16.95 20.88
C MET A 204 0.85 -18.02 21.88
N THR A 205 -0.15 -18.86 21.61
CA THR A 205 -0.51 -20.01 22.48
C THR A 205 0.67 -20.94 22.66
N ASN A 206 1.38 -21.29 21.59
CA ASN A 206 2.56 -22.16 21.66
C ASN A 206 3.70 -21.50 22.43
N LEU A 207 3.93 -20.20 22.21
CA LEU A 207 4.97 -19.45 22.93
C LEU A 207 4.71 -19.39 24.45
N LEU A 208 3.44 -19.22 24.87
CA LEU A 208 3.04 -19.22 26.27
C LEU A 208 3.21 -20.59 26.93
N GLN A 209 3.00 -21.68 26.21
CA GLN A 209 3.26 -23.04 26.69
C GLN A 209 4.75 -23.29 26.88
N ALA A 210 5.58 -22.77 25.97
CA ALA A 210 7.03 -22.92 26.04
C ALA A 210 7.66 -22.02 27.11
N ASN A 211 7.08 -20.82 27.35
CA ASN A 211 7.62 -19.85 28.28
C ASN A 211 6.50 -19.01 28.93
N SER A 212 6.16 -19.35 30.18
CA SER A 212 5.16 -18.61 30.96
C SER A 212 5.65 -17.26 31.51
N ALA A 213 6.97 -16.98 31.43
CA ALA A 213 7.58 -15.76 31.96
C ALA A 213 7.49 -14.56 30.99
N ILE A 214 6.95 -14.73 29.80
CA ILE A 214 6.75 -13.67 28.81
C ILE A 214 5.99 -12.49 29.42
N LYS A 215 6.56 -11.27 29.30
CA LYS A 215 6.03 -10.02 29.81
C LYS A 215 5.54 -9.06 28.73
N GLY A 216 5.93 -9.30 27.47
CA GLY A 216 5.50 -8.44 26.37
C GLY A 216 5.47 -9.13 25.02
N VAL A 217 4.70 -8.56 24.12
CA VAL A 217 4.54 -8.99 22.73
C VAL A 217 4.62 -7.76 21.84
N PHE A 218 5.52 -7.77 20.88
CA PHE A 218 5.38 -6.95 19.69
C PHE A 218 4.85 -7.82 18.55
N ALA A 219 3.83 -7.36 17.87
CA ALA A 219 3.31 -7.98 16.65
C ALA A 219 3.45 -7.00 15.48
N ASP A 220 3.98 -7.48 14.36
CA ASP A 220 4.20 -6.66 13.16
C ASP A 220 2.89 -6.07 12.58
N ASN A 221 1.71 -6.54 13.06
CA ASN A 221 0.44 -5.87 12.78
C ASN A 221 -0.63 -6.12 13.85
N ASP A 222 -1.71 -5.34 13.79
CA ASP A 222 -2.82 -5.42 14.74
C ASP A 222 -3.56 -6.76 14.66
N GLU A 223 -3.70 -7.36 13.49
CA GLU A 223 -4.35 -8.67 13.34
C GLU A 223 -3.65 -9.74 14.19
N MET A 224 -2.33 -9.84 14.10
CA MET A 224 -1.56 -10.76 14.94
C MET A 224 -1.61 -10.37 16.42
N ALA A 225 -1.55 -9.06 16.73
CA ALA A 225 -1.67 -8.54 18.09
C ALA A 225 -3.02 -8.95 18.73
N LEU A 226 -4.13 -8.84 18.00
CA LEU A 226 -5.44 -9.26 18.43
C LEU A 226 -5.53 -10.78 18.63
N GLY A 227 -4.85 -11.55 17.78
CA GLY A 227 -4.65 -12.99 17.98
C GLY A 227 -3.92 -13.30 19.28
N ALA A 228 -2.81 -12.59 19.54
CA ALA A 228 -2.04 -12.73 20.78
C ALA A 228 -2.86 -12.35 22.02
N ILE A 229 -3.63 -11.25 21.96
CA ILE A 229 -4.55 -10.84 23.03
C ILE A 229 -5.53 -11.95 23.36
N LYS A 230 -6.09 -12.62 22.35
CA LYS A 230 -7.01 -13.74 22.55
C LYS A 230 -6.32 -14.94 23.24
N ALA A 231 -5.05 -15.24 22.91
CA ALA A 231 -4.28 -16.28 23.57
C ALA A 231 -3.97 -15.93 25.04
N LEU A 232 -3.73 -14.66 25.31
CA LEU A 232 -3.39 -14.15 26.66
C LEU A 232 -4.61 -14.10 27.59
N GLY A 233 -5.83 -13.91 27.04
CA GLY A 233 -7.03 -13.71 27.83
C GLY A 233 -6.89 -12.52 28.78
N ASP A 234 -7.27 -12.71 30.05
CA ASP A 234 -7.26 -11.65 31.09
C ASP A 234 -5.87 -11.10 31.44
N ARG A 235 -4.79 -11.75 30.95
CA ARG A 235 -3.40 -11.31 31.16
C ARG A 235 -3.02 -10.16 30.21
N ALA A 236 -3.72 -10.00 29.08
CA ALA A 236 -3.42 -8.98 28.08
C ALA A 236 -3.58 -7.57 28.65
N GLY A 237 -2.56 -6.74 28.47
CA GLY A 237 -2.52 -5.36 28.98
C GLY A 237 -2.39 -5.23 30.50
N LYS A 238 -2.25 -6.34 31.24
CA LYS A 238 -2.09 -6.36 32.71
C LYS A 238 -0.78 -7.04 33.13
N GLU A 239 -0.58 -8.28 32.75
CA GLU A 239 0.62 -9.07 33.05
C GLU A 239 1.56 -9.15 31.86
N VAL A 240 1.00 -9.11 30.64
CA VAL A 240 1.71 -9.16 29.37
C VAL A 240 1.28 -7.99 28.50
N MET A 241 2.21 -7.08 28.24
CA MET A 241 1.96 -5.88 27.44
C MET A 241 2.00 -6.23 25.94
N VAL A 242 1.06 -5.71 25.19
CA VAL A 242 0.96 -5.96 23.74
C VAL A 242 1.10 -4.66 22.99
N VAL A 243 1.97 -4.63 21.99
CA VAL A 243 2.11 -3.55 21.02
C VAL A 243 1.83 -4.09 19.63
N GLY A 244 0.94 -3.43 18.89
CA GLY A 244 0.58 -3.73 17.52
C GLY A 244 1.18 -2.75 16.52
N PHE A 245 0.71 -2.85 15.29
CA PHE A 245 1.07 -1.99 14.17
C PHE A 245 -0.12 -1.93 13.22
N ASP A 246 -0.38 -0.84 12.54
CA ASP A 246 -1.38 -0.47 11.55
C ASP A 246 -2.33 0.63 12.07
N GLY A 247 -2.81 0.55 13.32
CA GLY A 247 -3.85 1.45 13.83
C GLY A 247 -5.23 1.13 13.25
N THR A 248 -5.53 -0.15 13.06
CA THR A 248 -6.83 -0.60 12.56
C THR A 248 -7.96 -0.28 13.54
N PRO A 249 -9.23 -0.21 13.12
CA PRO A 249 -10.34 0.03 14.05
C PRO A 249 -10.38 -0.94 15.24
N ASP A 250 -10.11 -2.22 15.02
CA ASP A 250 -10.04 -3.23 16.09
C ASP A 250 -8.80 -3.03 16.97
N GLY A 251 -7.65 -2.64 16.39
CA GLY A 251 -6.43 -2.29 17.12
C GLY A 251 -6.63 -1.08 18.02
N LEU A 252 -7.23 0.00 17.47
CA LEU A 252 -7.57 1.19 18.26
C LEU A 252 -8.56 0.86 19.40
N LYS A 253 -9.52 -0.03 19.15
CA LYS A 253 -10.42 -0.51 20.18
C LYS A 253 -9.68 -1.29 21.27
N ALA A 254 -8.73 -2.16 20.91
CA ALA A 254 -7.92 -2.87 21.90
C ALA A 254 -7.06 -1.94 22.74
N VAL A 255 -6.58 -0.81 22.19
CA VAL A 255 -5.91 0.25 22.94
C VAL A 255 -6.90 0.95 23.89
N GLU A 256 -8.12 1.23 23.45
CA GLU A 256 -9.18 1.79 24.30
C GLU A 256 -9.52 0.90 25.49
N ASP A 257 -9.71 -0.38 25.21
CA ASP A 257 -10.06 -1.40 26.19
C ASP A 257 -8.88 -1.72 27.14
N GLY A 258 -7.64 -1.29 26.78
CA GLY A 258 -6.43 -1.49 27.57
C GLY A 258 -5.83 -2.89 27.47
N THR A 259 -6.29 -3.72 26.51
CA THR A 259 -5.70 -5.03 26.20
C THR A 259 -4.46 -4.93 25.30
N MET A 260 -4.31 -3.80 24.59
CA MET A 260 -3.14 -3.37 23.86
C MET A 260 -2.65 -2.04 24.43
N VAL A 261 -1.35 -1.89 24.70
CA VAL A 261 -0.81 -0.67 25.30
C VAL A 261 -0.54 0.41 24.27
N ALA A 262 -0.18 0.00 23.05
CA ALA A 262 0.02 0.88 21.91
C ALA A 262 -0.13 0.14 20.58
N THR A 263 -0.46 0.88 19.52
CA THR A 263 -0.26 0.47 18.14
C THR A 263 0.47 1.57 17.38
N VAL A 264 1.30 1.20 16.40
CA VAL A 264 1.94 2.16 15.52
C VAL A 264 1.05 2.33 14.28
N ALA A 265 0.29 3.41 14.26
CA ALA A 265 -0.69 3.67 13.19
C ALA A 265 0.00 4.07 11.88
N GLN A 266 -0.44 3.47 10.81
CA GLN A 266 -0.15 3.82 9.42
C GLN A 266 -1.27 4.69 8.82
N GLN A 267 -1.10 5.08 7.56
CA GLN A 267 -2.07 5.88 6.82
C GLN A 267 -2.44 5.18 5.50
N PRO A 268 -3.17 4.04 5.53
CA PRO A 268 -3.40 3.21 4.35
C PRO A 268 -4.11 3.94 3.21
N LYS A 269 -5.09 4.79 3.50
CA LYS A 269 -5.76 5.62 2.47
C LYS A 269 -4.80 6.59 1.79
N VAL A 270 -3.86 7.18 2.56
CA VAL A 270 -2.84 8.08 2.01
C VAL A 270 -1.87 7.32 1.13
N LEU A 271 -1.46 6.12 1.53
CA LEU A 271 -0.61 5.24 0.71
C LEU A 271 -1.30 4.89 -0.62
N GLY A 272 -2.55 4.45 -0.58
CA GLY A 272 -3.33 4.16 -1.78
C GLY A 272 -3.47 5.35 -2.71
N ARG A 273 -3.81 6.53 -2.17
CA ARG A 273 -3.89 7.80 -2.91
C ARG A 273 -2.57 8.12 -3.59
N LYS A 274 -1.47 8.17 -2.82
CA LYS A 274 -0.14 8.50 -3.35
C LYS A 274 0.32 7.53 -4.42
N ALA A 275 0.04 6.23 -4.26
CA ALA A 275 0.38 5.23 -5.28
C ALA A 275 -0.34 5.50 -6.60
N VAL A 276 -1.64 5.85 -6.58
CA VAL A 276 -2.38 6.23 -7.79
C VAL A 276 -1.83 7.52 -8.40
N GLU A 277 -1.52 8.54 -7.59
CA GLU A 277 -0.92 9.79 -8.06
C GLU A 277 0.41 9.54 -8.78
N GLN A 278 1.30 8.71 -8.22
CA GLN A 278 2.57 8.34 -8.86
C GLN A 278 2.35 7.52 -10.14
N ALA A 279 1.40 6.57 -10.12
CA ALA A 279 1.07 5.74 -11.27
C ALA A 279 0.52 6.58 -12.44
N VAL A 280 -0.35 7.57 -12.16
CA VAL A 280 -0.88 8.50 -13.17
C VAL A 280 0.24 9.35 -13.77
N LYS A 281 1.12 9.91 -12.95
CA LYS A 281 2.30 10.68 -13.44
C LYS A 281 3.18 9.81 -14.32
N ALA A 282 3.53 8.60 -13.88
CA ALA A 282 4.35 7.67 -14.63
C ALA A 282 3.70 7.30 -15.99
N ALA A 283 2.39 7.03 -16.00
CA ALA A 283 1.64 6.73 -17.22
C ALA A 283 1.59 7.89 -18.22
N ARG A 284 1.68 9.12 -17.73
CA ARG A 284 1.74 10.35 -18.55
C ARG A 284 3.17 10.74 -18.98
N GLY A 285 4.18 9.97 -18.54
CA GLY A 285 5.58 10.31 -18.78
C GLY A 285 6.08 11.51 -17.97
N GLU A 286 5.39 11.87 -16.92
CA GLU A 286 5.75 12.92 -15.98
C GLU A 286 6.80 12.42 -14.98
N THR A 287 7.52 13.36 -14.33
CA THR A 287 8.48 13.02 -13.28
C THR A 287 7.77 12.48 -12.04
N VAL A 288 8.22 11.32 -11.56
CA VAL A 288 7.76 10.67 -10.32
C VAL A 288 8.81 10.79 -9.22
N GLN A 289 8.36 10.73 -7.97
CA GLN A 289 9.25 10.56 -6.83
C GLN A 289 9.67 9.08 -6.75
N GLN A 290 10.98 8.81 -6.65
CA GLN A 290 11.49 7.44 -6.55
C GLN A 290 11.00 6.75 -5.27
N VAL A 291 11.02 7.47 -4.15
CA VAL A 291 10.53 7.01 -2.84
C VAL A 291 9.60 8.06 -2.28
N VAL A 292 8.45 7.62 -1.79
CA VAL A 292 7.43 8.44 -1.13
C VAL A 292 7.17 7.86 0.25
N ASP A 293 7.81 8.43 1.25
CA ASP A 293 7.61 8.02 2.64
C ASP A 293 6.32 8.59 3.21
N VAL A 294 5.59 7.76 3.93
CA VAL A 294 4.39 8.14 4.68
C VAL A 294 4.66 7.92 6.17
N GLU A 295 4.49 8.99 6.94
CA GLU A 295 4.76 9.00 8.38
C GLU A 295 3.88 8.00 9.13
N VAL A 296 4.46 7.34 10.13
CA VAL A 296 3.75 6.51 11.12
C VAL A 296 3.65 7.23 12.46
N LYS A 297 2.64 6.89 13.26
CA LYS A 297 2.40 7.53 14.56
C LYS A 297 2.06 6.51 15.63
N VAL A 298 2.69 6.66 16.81
CA VAL A 298 2.29 5.85 17.96
C VAL A 298 0.94 6.30 18.47
N VAL A 299 0.05 5.34 18.68
CA VAL A 299 -1.25 5.53 19.30
C VAL A 299 -1.27 4.78 20.63
N THR A 300 -1.51 5.52 21.67
CA THR A 300 -1.71 5.05 23.05
C THR A 300 -3.04 5.54 23.56
N LYS A 301 -3.44 5.11 24.74
CA LYS A 301 -4.69 5.60 25.36
C LYS A 301 -4.73 7.11 25.53
N GLN A 302 -3.56 7.79 25.64
CA GLN A 302 -3.49 9.24 25.89
C GLN A 302 -3.85 10.07 24.66
N ASN A 303 -3.51 9.60 23.45
CA ASN A 303 -3.76 10.33 22.19
C ASN A 303 -4.79 9.65 21.28
N LEU A 304 -5.43 8.58 21.74
CA LEU A 304 -6.38 7.79 20.96
C LEU A 304 -7.51 8.63 20.34
N ALA A 305 -7.95 9.70 21.04
CA ALA A 305 -9.01 10.56 20.53
C ALA A 305 -8.70 11.23 19.18
N GLU A 306 -7.42 11.42 18.86
CA GLU A 306 -6.98 12.01 17.57
C GLU A 306 -7.14 11.06 16.40
N PHE A 307 -7.26 9.76 16.66
CA PHE A 307 -7.33 8.69 15.65
C PHE A 307 -8.73 8.08 15.49
N LYS A 308 -9.66 8.41 16.40
CA LYS A 308 -11.07 8.05 16.29
C LYS A 308 -11.79 9.09 15.43
N LYS A 309 -12.11 8.73 14.20
CA LYS A 309 -12.94 9.55 13.31
C LYS A 309 -14.29 8.91 13.09
#